data_9b793150d4fbb6b3d9a6eaef9321bd03
#
_entry.id   9b793150d4fbb6b3d9a6eaef9321bd03
#
_cell.length_a   1.000
_cell.length_b   1.000
_cell.length_c   1.000
_cell.angle_alpha   90.00
_cell.angle_beta   90.00
_cell.angle_gamma   90.00
#
_symmetry.space_group_name_H-M   'P 1'
#
loop_
_entity.id
_entity.type
_entity.pdbx_description
1 polymer ?
#
loop_
_entity_poly.entity_id
_entity_poly.type
_entity_poly.pdbx_seq_one_letter_code
_entity_poly.pdbx_strand_id
1 'polypeptide(L)'
;TDLILIGAIASAILAILGGQLINWLFRLRGWLRRITLSLLLILFIGGSVVPLLPDKSAPQTITIAGKLGSEPEILINMYAQLIKAEQPNTKVILKPSFGVTTFLYQALKSNKIDIYPEFTGTVTASLAKNPVKLPIGADAQTTYNAAQKVAKQQGLLLTKPMRFNDTYAIAVT
;
A
#
# COMPACT_ATOMS: atom_id res chain seq x y z
N THR A 1 7.90 -34.29 14.84
CA THR A 1 9.27 -34.77 15.10
C THR A 1 10.11 -34.76 13.83
N ASP A 2 9.57 -35.10 12.68
CA ASP A 2 10.33 -35.26 11.42
C ASP A 2 10.89 -33.98 10.85
N LEU A 3 10.13 -32.85 10.95
CA LEU A 3 10.59 -31.55 10.51
C LEU A 3 11.80 -31.00 11.29
N ILE A 4 11.85 -31.31 12.59
CA ILE A 4 12.99 -30.93 13.46
C ILE A 4 14.23 -31.74 13.08
N LEU A 5 14.05 -33.02 12.82
CA LEU A 5 15.14 -33.93 12.41
C LEU A 5 15.69 -33.53 11.03
N ILE A 6 14.81 -33.24 10.07
CA ILE A 6 15.21 -32.77 8.74
C ILE A 6 15.96 -31.44 8.84
N GLY A 7 15.48 -30.50 9.65
CA GLY A 7 16.15 -29.22 9.89
C GLY A 7 17.53 -29.38 10.53
N ALA A 8 17.66 -30.24 11.50
CA ALA A 8 18.94 -30.56 12.17
C ALA A 8 19.95 -31.19 11.20
N ILE A 9 19.52 -32.17 10.39
CA ILE A 9 20.37 -32.80 9.37
C ILE A 9 20.81 -31.81 8.33
N ALA A 10 19.87 -30.98 7.81
CA ALA A 10 20.18 -29.95 6.82
C ALA A 10 21.19 -28.93 7.37
N SER A 11 21.04 -28.51 8.62
CA SER A 11 21.96 -27.57 9.28
C SER A 11 23.34 -28.16 9.46
N ALA A 12 23.42 -29.45 9.86
CA ALA A 12 24.69 -30.15 10.01
C ALA A 12 25.42 -30.28 8.65
N ILE A 13 24.72 -30.66 7.60
CA ILE A 13 25.29 -30.75 6.24
C ILE A 13 25.79 -29.37 5.79
N LEU A 14 25.02 -28.32 6.03
CA LEU A 14 25.42 -26.95 5.65
C LEU A 14 26.68 -26.51 6.40
N ALA A 15 26.79 -26.84 7.69
CA ALA A 15 27.96 -26.50 8.50
C ALA A 15 29.23 -27.25 8.01
N ILE A 16 29.08 -28.52 7.66
CA ILE A 16 30.20 -29.33 7.11
C ILE A 16 30.65 -28.78 5.76
N LEU A 17 29.72 -28.51 4.85
CA LEU A 17 30.02 -27.97 3.53
C LEU A 17 30.64 -26.58 3.63
N GLY A 18 30.14 -25.74 4.54
CA GLY A 18 30.69 -24.41 4.83
C GLY A 18 32.13 -24.49 5.34
N GLY A 19 32.40 -25.37 6.26
CA GLY A 19 33.75 -25.61 6.79
C GLY A 19 34.72 -26.11 5.73
N GLN A 20 34.29 -27.04 4.87
CA GLN A 20 35.11 -27.54 3.76
C GLN A 20 35.39 -26.43 2.72
N LEU A 21 34.42 -25.60 2.41
CA LEU A 21 34.57 -24.46 1.51
C LEU A 21 35.57 -23.45 2.06
N ILE A 22 35.51 -23.14 3.34
CA ILE A 22 36.43 -22.23 4.02
C ILE A 22 37.85 -22.80 3.97
N ASN A 23 38.06 -24.09 4.31
CA ASN A 23 39.36 -24.73 4.24
C ASN A 23 39.93 -24.76 2.81
N TRP A 24 39.09 -24.98 1.80
CA TRP A 24 39.48 -24.95 0.41
C TRP A 24 39.89 -23.52 -0.02
N LEU A 25 39.15 -22.48 0.37
CA LEU A 25 39.47 -21.07 0.13
C LEU A 25 40.82 -20.67 0.73
N PHE A 26 41.18 -21.17 1.92
CA PHE A 26 42.48 -20.90 2.53
C PHE A 26 43.67 -21.59 1.81
N ARG A 27 43.41 -22.68 1.09
CA ARG A 27 44.41 -23.36 0.27
C ARG A 27 44.69 -22.68 -1.08
N LEU A 28 43.83 -21.76 -1.50
CA LEU A 28 44.01 -21.02 -2.76
C LEU A 28 45.14 -20.01 -2.67
N ARG A 29 45.87 -19.87 -3.78
CA ARG A 29 46.92 -18.85 -3.95
C ARG A 29 46.34 -17.44 -3.73
N GLY A 30 47.07 -16.53 -3.11
CA GLY A 30 46.55 -15.27 -2.57
C GLY A 30 45.70 -14.42 -3.50
N TRP A 31 46.05 -14.38 -4.82
CA TRP A 31 45.25 -13.65 -5.80
C TRP A 31 43.97 -14.37 -6.21
N LEU A 32 44.00 -15.70 -6.37
CA LEU A 32 42.81 -16.52 -6.62
C LEU A 32 41.82 -16.45 -5.47
N ARG A 33 42.30 -16.44 -4.23
CA ARG A 33 41.48 -16.24 -3.05
C ARG A 33 40.73 -14.91 -3.07
N ARG A 34 41.41 -13.81 -3.49
CA ARG A 34 40.75 -12.51 -3.59
C ARG A 34 39.65 -12.52 -4.64
N ILE A 35 39.87 -13.13 -5.81
CA ILE A 35 38.86 -13.24 -6.88
C ILE A 35 37.67 -14.05 -6.43
N THR A 36 37.87 -15.22 -5.81
CA THR A 36 36.78 -16.08 -5.33
C THR A 36 35.96 -15.40 -4.23
N LEU A 37 36.62 -14.70 -3.29
CA LEU A 37 35.92 -13.94 -2.25
C LEU A 37 35.10 -12.78 -2.83
N SER A 38 35.65 -12.08 -3.83
CA SER A 38 34.90 -11.00 -4.52
C SER A 38 33.69 -11.54 -5.27
N LEU A 39 33.84 -12.68 -5.96
CA LEU A 39 32.72 -13.33 -6.66
C LEU A 39 31.64 -13.82 -5.70
N LEU A 40 32.02 -14.43 -4.57
CA LEU A 40 31.08 -14.85 -3.53
C LEU A 40 30.35 -13.65 -2.90
N LEU A 41 31.06 -12.56 -2.68
CA LEU A 41 30.47 -11.32 -2.16
C LEU A 41 29.45 -10.72 -3.13
N ILE A 42 29.81 -10.68 -4.43
CA ILE A 42 28.89 -10.20 -5.49
C ILE A 42 27.67 -11.10 -5.59
N LEU A 43 27.85 -12.41 -5.53
CA LEU A 43 26.76 -13.39 -5.57
C LEU A 43 25.86 -13.26 -4.34
N PHE A 44 26.43 -13.06 -3.15
CA PHE A 44 25.69 -12.85 -1.91
C PHE A 44 24.90 -11.54 -1.95
N ILE A 45 25.53 -10.43 -2.36
CA ILE A 45 24.84 -9.14 -2.50
C ILE A 45 23.76 -9.23 -3.58
N GLY A 46 24.07 -9.79 -4.75
CA GLY A 46 23.12 -9.97 -5.84
C GLY A 46 21.93 -10.82 -5.42
N GLY A 47 22.16 -11.95 -4.77
CA GLY A 47 21.11 -12.83 -4.26
C GLY A 47 20.25 -12.19 -3.16
N SER A 48 20.83 -11.31 -2.36
CA SER A 48 20.10 -10.58 -1.31
C SER A 48 19.30 -9.40 -1.85
N VAL A 49 19.73 -8.79 -2.97
CA VAL A 49 19.07 -7.61 -3.57
C VAL A 49 17.94 -8.01 -4.52
N VAL A 50 18.09 -9.13 -5.24
CA VAL A 50 17.07 -9.59 -6.21
C VAL A 50 15.66 -9.71 -5.61
N PRO A 51 15.46 -10.29 -4.42
CA PRO A 51 14.13 -10.35 -3.80
C PRO A 51 13.57 -8.98 -3.37
N LEU A 52 14.42 -7.94 -3.28
CA LEU A 52 14.00 -6.58 -2.95
C LEU A 52 13.57 -5.77 -4.17
N LEU A 53 13.84 -6.27 -5.38
CA LEU A 53 13.38 -5.63 -6.60
C LEU A 53 11.87 -5.88 -6.74
N PRO A 54 11.07 -4.83 -7.04
CA PRO A 54 9.65 -5.00 -7.26
C PRO A 54 9.42 -5.94 -8.44
N ASP A 55 8.72 -7.03 -8.21
CA ASP A 55 8.31 -7.96 -9.27
C ASP A 55 7.28 -7.27 -10.15
N LYS A 56 7.69 -6.84 -11.34
CA LYS A 56 6.82 -6.21 -12.33
C LYS A 56 5.76 -7.17 -12.88
N SER A 57 5.90 -8.48 -12.66
CA SER A 57 4.94 -9.50 -13.06
C SER A 57 3.93 -9.85 -11.95
N ALA A 58 4.16 -9.39 -10.72
CA ALA A 58 3.20 -9.58 -9.64
C ALA A 58 1.92 -8.78 -9.92
N PRO A 59 0.73 -9.38 -9.74
CA PRO A 59 -0.52 -8.66 -9.92
C PRO A 59 -0.57 -7.46 -8.97
N GLN A 60 -0.85 -6.30 -9.53
CA GLN A 60 -1.01 -5.08 -8.74
C GLN A 60 -2.13 -5.31 -7.72
N THR A 61 -1.86 -4.99 -6.45
CA THR A 61 -2.87 -5.08 -5.40
C THR A 61 -3.35 -3.68 -5.07
N ILE A 62 -4.68 -3.47 -5.08
CA ILE A 62 -5.32 -2.22 -4.69
C ILE A 62 -6.22 -2.50 -3.50
N THR A 63 -6.00 -1.80 -2.40
CA THR A 63 -6.81 -1.88 -1.18
C THR A 63 -7.76 -0.69 -1.11
N ILE A 64 -9.06 -0.96 -1.10
CA ILE A 64 -10.11 0.05 -1.02
C ILE A 64 -10.80 -0.08 0.33
N ALA A 65 -10.87 1.02 1.09
CA ALA A 65 -11.52 1.04 2.39
C ALA A 65 -12.79 1.89 2.38
N GLY A 66 -13.78 1.49 3.16
CA GLY A 66 -15.02 2.23 3.39
C GLY A 66 -15.12 2.73 4.82
N LYS A 67 -15.78 3.89 5.00
CA LYS A 67 -16.21 4.36 6.31
C LYS A 67 -17.28 3.44 6.90
N LEU A 68 -17.62 3.66 8.14
CA LEU A 68 -18.78 3.00 8.77
C LEU A 68 -20.07 3.39 8.05
N GLY A 69 -20.91 2.42 7.75
CA GLY A 69 -22.22 2.62 7.11
C GLY A 69 -22.36 1.87 5.78
N SER A 70 -23.62 1.76 5.33
CA SER A 70 -23.98 1.02 4.12
C SER A 70 -23.57 1.74 2.83
N GLU A 71 -23.69 3.06 2.78
CA GLU A 71 -23.31 3.85 1.60
C GLU A 71 -21.83 3.69 1.23
N PRO A 72 -20.86 3.89 2.15
CA PRO A 72 -19.46 3.65 1.82
C PRO A 72 -19.16 2.21 1.40
N GLU A 73 -19.91 1.24 1.94
CA GLU A 73 -19.77 -0.16 1.54
C GLU A 73 -20.21 -0.39 0.09
N ILE A 74 -21.32 0.20 -0.33
CA ILE A 74 -21.77 0.17 -1.72
C ILE A 74 -20.71 0.80 -2.64
N LEU A 75 -20.21 1.97 -2.27
CA LEU A 75 -19.22 2.70 -3.07
C LEU A 75 -17.93 1.91 -3.29
N ILE A 76 -17.37 1.30 -2.25
CA ILE A 76 -16.13 0.51 -2.39
C ILE A 76 -16.34 -0.73 -3.24
N ASN A 77 -17.53 -1.35 -3.20
CA ASN A 77 -17.88 -2.48 -4.07
C ASN A 77 -18.01 -2.04 -5.54
N MET A 78 -18.62 -0.87 -5.80
CA MET A 78 -18.68 -0.30 -7.15
C MET A 78 -17.27 -0.02 -7.71
N TYR A 79 -16.39 0.60 -6.94
CA TYR A 79 -15.00 0.82 -7.34
C TYR A 79 -14.26 -0.48 -7.62
N ALA A 80 -14.45 -1.50 -6.79
CA ALA A 80 -13.83 -2.80 -7.00
C ALA A 80 -14.26 -3.43 -8.33
N GLN A 81 -15.54 -3.34 -8.67
CA GLN A 81 -16.07 -3.86 -9.93
C GLN A 81 -15.49 -3.09 -11.13
N LEU A 82 -15.45 -1.75 -11.07
CA LEU A 82 -14.87 -0.92 -12.11
C LEU A 82 -13.39 -1.24 -12.35
N ILE A 83 -12.60 -1.33 -11.27
CA ILE A 83 -11.17 -1.65 -11.37
C ILE A 83 -10.97 -3.03 -11.98
N LYS A 84 -11.75 -4.02 -11.58
CA LYS A 84 -11.66 -5.37 -12.15
C LYS A 84 -12.09 -5.45 -13.61
N ALA A 85 -13.05 -4.62 -14.01
CA ALA A 85 -13.48 -4.54 -15.41
C ALA A 85 -12.39 -3.96 -16.32
N GLU A 86 -11.71 -2.91 -15.87
CA GLU A 86 -10.64 -2.23 -16.61
C GLU A 86 -9.29 -2.95 -16.50
N GLN A 87 -9.02 -3.58 -15.36
CA GLN A 87 -7.76 -4.25 -15.05
C GLN A 87 -8.01 -5.63 -14.43
N PRO A 88 -8.35 -6.65 -15.22
CA PRO A 88 -8.75 -7.98 -14.71
C PRO A 88 -7.69 -8.65 -13.84
N ASN A 89 -6.41 -8.40 -14.09
CA ASN A 89 -5.30 -8.98 -13.35
C ASN A 89 -5.01 -8.28 -12.02
N THR A 90 -5.69 -7.17 -11.71
CA THR A 90 -5.51 -6.44 -10.47
C THR A 90 -6.21 -7.16 -9.32
N LYS A 91 -5.48 -7.42 -8.24
CA LYS A 91 -6.06 -7.94 -6.99
C LYS A 91 -6.67 -6.79 -6.21
N VAL A 92 -8.00 -6.78 -6.05
CA VAL A 92 -8.68 -5.78 -5.23
C VAL A 92 -9.02 -6.36 -3.87
N ILE A 93 -8.59 -5.65 -2.81
CA ILE A 93 -8.89 -5.98 -1.40
C ILE A 93 -9.86 -4.92 -0.89
N LEU A 94 -11.03 -5.36 -0.40
CA LEU A 94 -12.01 -4.48 0.22
C LEU A 94 -11.88 -4.53 1.75
N LYS A 95 -11.95 -3.37 2.38
CA LYS A 95 -12.01 -3.18 3.84
C LYS A 95 -13.28 -2.37 4.18
N PRO A 96 -14.45 -3.02 4.22
CA PRO A 96 -15.69 -2.35 4.61
C PRO A 96 -15.62 -1.97 6.09
N SER A 97 -16.34 -0.93 6.47
CA SER A 97 -16.43 -0.45 7.86
C SER A 97 -15.08 -0.32 8.56
N PHE A 98 -14.06 0.12 7.82
CA PHE A 98 -12.67 0.12 8.27
C PHE A 98 -12.40 1.16 9.35
N GLY A 99 -13.20 2.23 9.41
CA GLY A 99 -13.09 3.25 10.44
C GLY A 99 -13.73 4.59 10.09
N VAL A 100 -13.44 5.59 10.89
CA VAL A 100 -13.89 6.97 10.70
C VAL A 100 -12.87 7.75 9.83
N THR A 101 -13.28 8.94 9.36
CA THR A 101 -12.50 9.81 8.47
C THR A 101 -11.03 9.95 8.84
N THR A 102 -10.73 10.30 10.09
CA THR A 102 -9.34 10.53 10.53
C THR A 102 -8.50 9.27 10.47
N PHE A 103 -9.08 8.12 10.79
CA PHE A 103 -8.39 6.83 10.73
C PHE A 103 -8.11 6.41 9.28
N LEU A 104 -9.09 6.52 8.40
CA LEU A 104 -8.94 6.23 6.96
C LEU A 104 -7.91 7.15 6.31
N TYR A 105 -7.96 8.42 6.64
CA TYR A 105 -6.98 9.39 6.18
C TYR A 105 -5.54 9.01 6.58
N GLN A 106 -5.32 8.63 7.84
CA GLN A 106 -4.00 8.18 8.29
C GLN A 106 -3.58 6.85 7.63
N ALA A 107 -4.53 5.94 7.41
CA ALA A 107 -4.28 4.70 6.70
C ALA A 107 -3.84 4.94 5.24
N LEU A 108 -4.48 5.91 4.56
CA LEU A 108 -4.09 6.33 3.21
C LEU A 108 -2.70 6.97 3.22
N LYS A 109 -2.42 7.88 4.15
CA LYS A 109 -1.10 8.54 4.29
C LYS A 109 0.04 7.56 4.60
N SER A 110 -0.26 6.44 5.25
CA SER A 110 0.71 5.39 5.59
C SER A 110 0.73 4.23 4.59
N ASN A 111 0.10 4.38 3.43
CA ASN A 111 0.00 3.36 2.39
C ASN A 111 -0.60 2.01 2.86
N LYS A 112 -1.45 2.02 3.90
CA LYS A 112 -2.19 0.83 4.36
C LYS A 112 -3.46 0.58 3.56
N ILE A 113 -3.93 1.60 2.87
CA ILE A 113 -5.01 1.59 1.89
C ILE A 113 -4.62 2.49 0.73
N ASP A 114 -5.18 2.26 -0.44
CA ASP A 114 -4.88 3.01 -1.66
C ASP A 114 -6.01 3.98 -2.02
N ILE A 115 -7.25 3.63 -1.70
CA ILE A 115 -8.44 4.40 -2.05
C ILE A 115 -9.45 4.35 -0.90
N TYR A 116 -10.13 5.46 -0.65
CA TYR A 116 -11.37 5.48 0.11
C TYR A 116 -12.28 6.63 -0.36
N PRO A 117 -13.63 6.47 -0.37
CA PRO A 117 -14.57 7.53 -0.67
C PRO A 117 -14.68 8.52 0.49
N GLU A 118 -14.66 9.81 0.18
CA GLU A 118 -14.78 10.88 1.17
C GLU A 118 -15.64 12.02 0.64
N PHE A 119 -16.33 12.71 1.53
CA PHE A 119 -17.11 13.89 1.20
C PHE A 119 -16.22 15.13 1.08
N THR A 120 -16.46 15.93 0.06
CA THR A 120 -15.69 17.18 -0.19
C THR A 120 -15.78 18.15 0.98
N GLY A 121 -16.93 18.24 1.64
CA GLY A 121 -17.12 19.03 2.86
C GLY A 121 -16.25 18.52 4.03
N THR A 122 -16.14 17.21 4.20
CA THR A 122 -15.29 16.62 5.23
C THR A 122 -13.81 16.89 4.96
N VAL A 123 -13.38 16.81 3.70
CA VAL A 123 -12.00 17.14 3.32
C VAL A 123 -11.64 18.56 3.71
N THR A 124 -12.52 19.54 3.41
CA THR A 124 -12.27 20.96 3.68
C THR A 124 -12.36 21.31 5.17
N ALA A 125 -13.26 20.66 5.92
CA ALA A 125 -13.49 20.96 7.33
C ALA A 125 -12.55 20.20 8.27
N SER A 126 -12.31 18.92 8.00
CA SER A 126 -11.67 18.02 8.98
C SER A 126 -10.25 17.57 8.60
N LEU A 127 -9.91 17.56 7.31
CA LEU A 127 -8.60 17.09 6.84
C LEU A 127 -7.63 18.22 6.50
N ALA A 128 -8.11 19.43 6.38
CA ALA A 128 -7.26 20.61 6.22
C ALA A 128 -6.52 20.92 7.53
N LYS A 129 -5.26 21.37 7.43
CA LYS A 129 -4.51 21.90 8.59
C LYS A 129 -5.27 22.99 9.33
N ASN A 130 -5.90 23.88 8.54
CA ASN A 130 -6.83 24.88 9.04
C ASN A 130 -8.13 24.71 8.24
N PRO A 131 -9.29 24.66 8.90
CA PRO A 131 -10.56 24.55 8.21
C PRO A 131 -10.70 25.61 7.12
N VAL A 132 -11.09 25.19 5.92
CA VAL A 132 -11.28 26.10 4.80
C VAL A 132 -12.61 26.81 4.98
N LYS A 133 -12.57 28.13 5.11
CA LYS A 133 -13.78 28.95 5.13
C LYS A 133 -14.38 29.02 3.73
N LEU A 134 -15.49 28.33 3.53
CA LEU A 134 -16.29 28.41 2.31
C LEU A 134 -17.39 29.46 2.48
N PRO A 135 -17.82 30.14 1.38
CA PRO A 135 -19.00 30.98 1.41
C PRO A 135 -20.24 30.20 1.88
N ILE A 136 -21.14 30.85 2.57
CA ILE A 136 -22.46 30.26 2.92
C ILE A 136 -23.19 29.96 1.60
N GLY A 137 -23.67 28.72 1.45
CA GLY A 137 -24.32 28.27 0.22
C GLY A 137 -23.35 27.96 -0.94
N ALA A 138 -22.07 27.74 -0.64
CA ALA A 138 -21.09 27.33 -1.65
C ALA A 138 -21.60 26.12 -2.44
N ASP A 139 -21.50 26.19 -3.75
CA ASP A 139 -21.88 25.12 -4.65
C ASP A 139 -20.91 23.91 -4.56
N ALA A 140 -21.34 22.79 -5.14
CA ALA A 140 -20.56 21.55 -5.13
C ALA A 140 -19.20 21.73 -5.82
N GLN A 141 -19.11 22.52 -6.88
CA GLN A 141 -17.88 22.74 -7.62
C GLN A 141 -16.89 23.59 -6.81
N THR A 142 -17.36 24.63 -6.14
CA THR A 142 -16.54 25.46 -5.25
C THR A 142 -15.98 24.64 -4.09
N THR A 143 -16.83 23.81 -3.47
CA THR A 143 -16.42 22.91 -2.38
C THR A 143 -15.41 21.87 -2.88
N TYR A 144 -15.63 21.28 -4.04
CA TYR A 144 -14.71 20.34 -4.65
C TYR A 144 -13.33 20.96 -4.95
N ASN A 145 -13.31 22.16 -5.53
CA ASN A 145 -12.07 22.86 -5.84
C ASN A 145 -11.25 23.16 -4.58
N ALA A 146 -11.92 23.52 -3.49
CA ALA A 146 -11.29 23.73 -2.20
C ALA A 146 -10.74 22.40 -1.63
N ALA A 147 -11.53 21.34 -1.68
CA ALA A 147 -11.12 19.99 -1.25
C ALA A 147 -9.90 19.49 -2.06
N GLN A 148 -9.88 19.71 -3.36
CA GLN A 148 -8.76 19.34 -4.23
C GLN A 148 -7.46 20.05 -3.85
N LYS A 149 -7.53 21.34 -3.50
CA LYS A 149 -6.37 22.09 -3.00
C LYS A 149 -5.84 21.50 -1.69
N VAL A 150 -6.74 21.16 -0.76
CA VAL A 150 -6.38 20.53 0.52
C VAL A 150 -5.70 19.17 0.27
N ALA A 151 -6.29 18.30 -0.55
CA ALA A 151 -5.72 17.01 -0.88
C ALA A 151 -4.32 17.14 -1.50
N LYS A 152 -4.17 18.03 -2.50
CA LYS A 152 -2.89 18.28 -3.18
C LYS A 152 -1.80 18.76 -2.22
N GLN A 153 -2.12 19.68 -1.29
CA GLN A 153 -1.18 20.16 -0.28
C GLN A 153 -0.67 19.06 0.65
N GLN A 154 -1.40 17.96 0.73
CA GLN A 154 -1.07 16.80 1.56
C GLN A 154 -0.48 15.64 0.76
N GLY A 155 -0.20 15.85 -0.53
CA GLY A 155 0.34 14.83 -1.43
C GLY A 155 -0.68 13.74 -1.80
N LEU A 156 -1.98 14.05 -1.71
CA LEU A 156 -3.07 13.15 -2.08
C LEU A 156 -3.74 13.60 -3.37
N LEU A 157 -4.28 12.63 -4.11
CA LEU A 157 -5.08 12.86 -5.31
C LEU A 157 -6.57 12.75 -4.95
N LEU A 158 -7.33 13.76 -5.32
CA LEU A 158 -8.78 13.71 -5.29
C LEU A 158 -9.29 13.51 -6.72
N THR A 159 -10.05 12.43 -6.97
CA THR A 159 -10.67 12.16 -8.27
C THR A 159 -11.82 13.13 -8.56
N LYS A 160 -12.41 13.06 -9.76
CA LYS A 160 -13.62 13.82 -10.05
C LYS A 160 -14.74 13.50 -9.06
N PRO A 161 -15.58 14.48 -8.69
CA PRO A 161 -16.68 14.25 -7.77
C PRO A 161 -17.72 13.32 -8.39
N MET A 162 -18.38 12.53 -7.57
CA MET A 162 -19.56 11.77 -7.98
C MET A 162 -20.73 12.71 -8.26
N ARG A 163 -21.67 12.23 -9.09
CA ARG A 163 -22.86 13.01 -9.50
C ARG A 163 -24.00 12.89 -8.49
N PHE A 164 -23.72 12.70 -7.22
CA PHE A 164 -24.73 12.72 -6.17
C PHE A 164 -24.28 13.64 -5.04
N ASN A 165 -25.25 14.12 -4.27
CA ASN A 165 -25.03 14.98 -3.12
C ASN A 165 -25.69 14.33 -1.89
N ASP A 166 -24.92 14.20 -0.82
CA ASP A 166 -25.42 13.81 0.47
C ASP A 166 -25.36 15.01 1.41
N THR A 167 -26.51 15.46 1.86
CA THR A 167 -26.63 16.61 2.74
C THR A 167 -27.74 16.38 3.76
N TYR A 168 -27.57 16.96 4.94
CA TYR A 168 -28.60 16.94 5.96
C TYR A 168 -29.76 17.87 5.57
N ALA A 169 -30.98 17.40 5.75
CA ALA A 169 -32.18 18.21 5.61
C ALA A 169 -33.00 18.13 6.91
N ILE A 170 -33.58 19.25 7.32
CA ILE A 170 -34.51 19.30 8.44
C ILE A 170 -35.91 19.11 7.88
N ALA A 171 -36.56 18.02 8.27
CA ALA A 171 -37.98 17.81 7.96
C ALA A 171 -38.84 18.50 9.05
N VAL A 172 -39.83 19.26 8.61
CA VAL A 172 -40.81 19.88 9.46
C VAL A 172 -42.20 19.34 9.11
N THR A 173 -43.07 19.20 10.09
CA THR A 173 -44.49 18.82 9.93
C THR A 173 -45.35 20.05 9.75
#